data_e4cebd81ea0ac5af0046c33650066f0f
#
_entry.id   e4cebd81ea0ac5af0046c33650066f0f
#
_cell.length_a   1.000
_cell.length_b   1.000
_cell.length_c   1.000
_cell.angle_alpha   90.00
_cell.angle_beta   90.00
_cell.angle_gamma   90.00
#
_symmetry.space_group_name_H-M   'P 1'
#
loop_
_entity.id
_entity.type
_entity.pdbx_description
1 polymer ?
#
loop_
_entity_poly.entity_id
_entity_poly.type
_entity_poly.pdbx_seq_one_letter_code
_entity_poly.pdbx_strand_id
1 'polypeptide(L)'
;AISGIPPLSGCFSRDVILMTAFLQSPALWVIGSVASIMTAFYMFRLMFLTFYNDLRGTEEQTHHLHESPSLITIPLIILAILAAVGGLISLPGNSWLNGYLAPLFPHVSHEAHHLGTTEYMLMGIAVIGGIVGIWLAYAKFIMRKNIPCEDAEITGVTKVLYNKYYVDEFYTALIVNPINSLSNFFRDHIETALSALVFGLGKVTNEIG
;
A
#
# COMPACT_ATOMS: atom_id res chain seq x y z
N ALA A 1 -3.60 -11.70 -4.19
CA ALA A 1 -4.92 -11.09 -3.98
C ALA A 1 -4.94 -9.63 -4.41
N ILE A 2 -4.08 -8.76 -3.85
CA ILE A 2 -4.05 -7.29 -4.12
C ILE A 2 -3.91 -6.96 -5.61
N SER A 3 -3.14 -7.72 -6.37
CA SER A 3 -2.97 -7.53 -7.82
C SER A 3 -4.24 -7.84 -8.64
N GLY A 4 -5.30 -8.34 -8.02
CA GLY A 4 -6.57 -8.62 -8.66
C GLY A 4 -6.51 -9.73 -9.72
N ILE A 5 -5.73 -10.77 -9.48
CA ILE A 5 -5.62 -11.92 -10.38
C ILE A 5 -6.67 -12.97 -9.99
N PRO A 6 -7.48 -13.47 -10.94
CA PRO A 6 -8.37 -14.58 -10.68
C PRO A 6 -7.57 -15.85 -10.29
N PRO A 7 -8.05 -16.70 -9.38
CA PRO A 7 -9.32 -16.69 -8.65
C PRO A 7 -9.25 -16.03 -7.25
N LEU A 8 -8.24 -15.23 -6.98
CA LEU A 8 -7.99 -14.63 -5.65
C LEU A 8 -9.09 -13.64 -5.25
N SER A 9 -9.35 -13.53 -3.96
CA SER A 9 -10.44 -12.70 -3.38
C SER A 9 -10.44 -11.25 -3.81
N GLY A 10 -9.27 -10.63 -3.98
CA GLY A 10 -9.11 -9.26 -4.41
C GLY A 10 -9.55 -8.97 -5.85
N CYS A 11 -9.70 -9.97 -6.71
CA CYS A 11 -10.20 -9.80 -8.06
C CYS A 11 -11.68 -9.39 -8.05
N PHE A 12 -12.51 -10.18 -7.39
CA PHE A 12 -13.97 -9.99 -7.40
C PHE A 12 -14.42 -8.67 -6.76
N SER A 13 -13.83 -8.31 -5.61
CA SER A 13 -14.16 -7.04 -4.95
C SER A 13 -13.77 -5.82 -5.76
N ARG A 14 -12.60 -5.86 -6.40
CA ARG A 14 -12.11 -4.78 -7.26
C ARG A 14 -12.99 -4.60 -8.50
N ASP A 15 -13.41 -5.69 -9.11
CA ASP A 15 -14.20 -5.64 -10.34
C ASP A 15 -15.59 -5.03 -10.07
N VAL A 16 -16.21 -5.32 -8.93
CA VAL A 16 -17.46 -4.67 -8.51
C VAL A 16 -17.26 -3.16 -8.31
N ILE A 17 -16.16 -2.74 -7.68
CA ILE A 17 -15.85 -1.31 -7.48
C ILE A 17 -15.63 -0.62 -8.82
N LEU A 18 -14.86 -1.21 -9.72
CA LEU A 18 -14.60 -0.65 -11.06
C LEU A 18 -15.86 -0.57 -11.89
N MET A 19 -16.75 -1.55 -11.79
CA MET A 19 -18.04 -1.53 -12.46
C MET A 19 -18.93 -0.39 -11.95
N THR A 20 -19.07 -0.26 -10.65
CA THR A 20 -19.82 0.85 -10.06
C THR A 20 -19.25 2.21 -10.48
N ALA A 21 -17.91 2.32 -10.53
CA ALA A 21 -17.24 3.51 -11.04
C ALA A 21 -17.55 3.79 -12.52
N PHE A 22 -17.64 2.75 -13.36
CA PHE A 22 -18.00 2.89 -14.76
C PHE A 22 -19.45 3.41 -14.95
N LEU A 23 -20.39 2.91 -14.15
CA LEU A 23 -21.78 3.35 -14.19
C LEU A 23 -21.95 4.82 -13.76
N GLN A 24 -21.10 5.29 -12.84
CA GLN A 24 -21.10 6.67 -12.39
C GLN A 24 -20.38 7.61 -13.37
N SER A 25 -19.20 7.23 -13.82
CA SER A 25 -18.37 8.02 -14.75
C SER A 25 -17.30 7.15 -15.41
N PRO A 26 -17.25 7.08 -16.73
CA PRO A 26 -16.18 6.38 -17.45
C PRO A 26 -14.76 6.89 -17.09
N ALA A 27 -14.62 8.17 -16.76
CA ALA A 27 -13.34 8.74 -16.36
C ALA A 27 -12.82 8.11 -15.04
N LEU A 28 -13.69 7.90 -14.06
CA LEU A 28 -13.33 7.23 -12.81
C LEU A 28 -12.91 5.79 -13.05
N TRP A 29 -13.59 5.09 -13.95
CA TRP A 29 -13.21 3.74 -14.34
C TRP A 29 -11.82 3.68 -14.97
N VAL A 30 -11.48 4.62 -15.88
CA VAL A 30 -10.15 4.69 -16.51
C VAL A 30 -9.07 4.91 -15.45
N ILE A 31 -9.27 5.85 -14.53
CA ILE A 31 -8.32 6.14 -13.45
C ILE A 31 -8.13 4.89 -12.56
N GLY A 32 -9.23 4.26 -12.15
CA GLY A 32 -9.20 3.04 -11.34
C GLY A 32 -8.51 1.87 -12.05
N SER A 33 -8.74 1.71 -13.35
CA SER A 33 -8.11 0.67 -14.17
C SER A 33 -6.60 0.89 -14.31
N VAL A 34 -6.16 2.13 -14.56
CA VAL A 34 -4.73 2.48 -14.59
C VAL A 34 -4.07 2.22 -13.24
N ALA A 35 -4.70 2.66 -12.15
CA ALA A 35 -4.21 2.39 -10.79
C ALA A 35 -4.09 0.88 -10.52
N SER A 36 -5.02 0.08 -11.00
CA SER A 36 -5.00 -1.37 -10.88
C SER A 36 -3.82 -2.02 -11.62
N ILE A 37 -3.54 -1.58 -12.85
CA ILE A 37 -2.38 -2.04 -13.64
C ILE A 37 -1.07 -1.67 -12.93
N MET A 38 -0.97 -0.44 -12.42
CA MET A 38 0.18 0.01 -11.64
C MET A 38 0.35 -0.83 -10.36
N THR A 39 -0.75 -1.19 -9.70
CA THR A 39 -0.74 -2.06 -8.51
C THR A 39 -0.17 -3.43 -8.84
N ALA A 40 -0.61 -4.06 -9.93
CA ALA A 40 -0.06 -5.33 -10.39
C ALA A 40 1.44 -5.21 -10.69
N PHE A 41 1.86 -4.15 -11.38
CA PHE A 41 3.26 -3.91 -11.71
C PHE A 41 4.14 -3.77 -10.46
N TYR A 42 3.78 -2.92 -9.48
CA TYR A 42 4.64 -2.69 -8.33
C TYR A 42 4.68 -3.89 -7.36
N MET A 43 3.58 -4.61 -7.22
CA MET A 43 3.56 -5.81 -6.39
C MET A 43 4.43 -6.93 -6.97
N PHE A 44 4.38 -7.14 -8.28
CA PHE A 44 5.25 -8.10 -8.94
C PHE A 44 6.69 -7.62 -9.06
N ARG A 45 6.93 -6.30 -9.17
CA ARG A 45 8.27 -5.74 -8.99
C ARG A 45 8.87 -6.13 -7.64
N LEU A 46 8.11 -5.94 -6.55
CA LEU A 46 8.54 -6.32 -5.21
C LEU A 46 8.88 -7.81 -5.16
N MET A 47 7.96 -8.65 -5.65
CA MET A 47 8.13 -10.10 -5.65
C MET A 47 9.37 -10.55 -6.45
N PHE A 48 9.54 -10.04 -7.66
CA PHE A 48 10.68 -10.41 -8.51
C PHE A 48 12.01 -9.93 -7.96
N LEU A 49 12.07 -8.72 -7.41
CA LEU A 49 13.31 -8.19 -6.83
C LEU A 49 13.70 -8.87 -5.51
N THR A 50 12.74 -9.39 -4.75
CA THR A 50 12.99 -10.02 -3.46
C THR A 50 13.29 -11.51 -3.59
N PHE A 51 12.52 -12.25 -4.41
CA PHE A 51 12.56 -13.71 -4.42
C PHE A 51 13.21 -14.33 -5.67
N TYR A 52 13.31 -13.60 -6.77
CA TYR A 52 13.77 -14.14 -8.06
C TYR A 52 15.10 -13.56 -8.54
N ASN A 53 15.70 -12.65 -7.80
CA ASN A 53 17.03 -12.11 -8.08
C ASN A 53 18.05 -12.59 -7.07
N ASP A 54 19.33 -12.43 -7.41
CA ASP A 54 20.46 -12.77 -6.55
C ASP A 54 20.42 -11.95 -5.25
N LEU A 55 20.92 -12.56 -4.18
CA LEU A 55 21.01 -11.90 -2.88
C LEU A 55 22.00 -10.74 -2.95
N ARG A 56 21.57 -9.56 -2.50
CA ARG A 56 22.36 -8.32 -2.55
C ARG A 56 22.87 -7.87 -1.17
N GLY A 57 22.90 -8.78 -0.23
CA GLY A 57 23.44 -8.54 1.10
C GLY A 57 24.96 -8.68 1.15
N THR A 58 25.56 -8.14 2.19
CA THR A 58 26.96 -8.42 2.54
C THR A 58 27.11 -9.89 2.96
N GLU A 59 28.33 -10.43 2.91
CA GLU A 59 28.60 -11.81 3.35
C GLU A 59 28.13 -12.06 4.79
N GLU A 60 28.28 -11.08 5.65
CA GLU A 60 27.84 -11.12 7.04
C GLU A 60 26.31 -11.21 7.16
N GLN A 61 25.57 -10.42 6.36
CA GLN A 61 24.11 -10.50 6.30
C GLN A 61 23.61 -11.83 5.75
N THR A 62 24.33 -12.38 4.79
CA THR A 62 24.02 -13.69 4.19
C THR A 62 24.14 -14.82 5.19
N HIS A 63 25.14 -14.78 6.05
CA HIS A 63 25.37 -15.77 7.10
C HIS A 63 24.31 -15.77 8.21
N HIS A 64 23.64 -14.63 8.42
CA HIS A 64 22.57 -14.47 9.40
C HIS A 64 21.16 -14.72 8.83
N LEU A 65 21.05 -15.02 7.53
CA LEU A 65 19.77 -15.38 6.92
C LEU A 65 19.33 -16.78 7.38
N HIS A 66 18.22 -16.81 8.11
CA HIS A 66 17.56 -18.04 8.53
C HIS A 66 16.05 -17.95 8.29
N GLU A 67 15.41 -19.08 8.16
CA GLU A 67 13.96 -19.18 8.00
C GLU A 67 13.23 -18.62 9.23
N SER A 68 12.10 -17.95 8.97
CA SER A 68 11.28 -17.40 10.04
C SER A 68 10.70 -18.51 10.92
N PRO A 69 10.58 -18.28 12.24
CA PRO A 69 10.02 -19.27 13.16
C PRO A 69 8.57 -19.60 12.81
N SER A 70 8.14 -20.81 13.14
CA SER A 70 6.80 -21.34 12.86
C SER A 70 5.66 -20.44 13.41
N LEU A 71 5.94 -19.67 14.47
CA LEU A 71 4.98 -18.73 15.06
C LEU A 71 4.55 -17.63 14.07
N ILE A 72 5.41 -17.25 13.12
CA ILE A 72 5.12 -16.27 12.07
C ILE A 72 4.61 -16.99 10.81
N THR A 73 5.21 -18.12 10.48
CA THR A 73 4.92 -18.84 9.22
C THR A 73 3.51 -19.44 9.20
N ILE A 74 3.04 -20.01 10.31
CA ILE A 74 1.70 -20.63 10.40
C ILE A 74 0.58 -19.62 10.13
N PRO A 75 0.52 -18.45 10.80
CA PRO A 75 -0.49 -17.44 10.50
C PRO A 75 -0.44 -16.95 9.03
N LEU A 76 0.76 -16.81 8.45
CA LEU A 76 0.90 -16.40 7.05
C LEU A 76 0.35 -17.45 6.09
N ILE A 77 0.55 -18.73 6.35
CA ILE A 77 -0.01 -19.84 5.54
C ILE A 77 -1.54 -19.81 5.63
N ILE A 78 -2.10 -19.65 6.83
CA ILE A 78 -3.55 -19.56 7.02
C ILE A 78 -4.12 -18.37 6.24
N LEU A 79 -3.50 -17.20 6.33
CA LEU A 79 -3.91 -16.01 5.59
C LEU A 79 -3.79 -16.21 4.07
N ALA A 80 -2.77 -16.90 3.60
CA ALA A 80 -2.61 -17.21 2.18
C ALA A 80 -3.74 -18.13 1.67
N ILE A 81 -4.10 -19.16 2.44
CA ILE A 81 -5.23 -20.05 2.12
C ILE A 81 -6.55 -19.26 2.11
N LEU A 82 -6.79 -18.42 3.12
CA LEU A 82 -7.99 -17.59 3.17
C LEU A 82 -8.05 -16.59 2.01
N ALA A 83 -6.92 -16.01 1.60
CA ALA A 83 -6.86 -15.12 0.45
C ALA A 83 -7.13 -15.84 -0.88
N ALA A 84 -6.77 -17.12 -0.98
CA ALA A 84 -7.04 -17.93 -2.16
C ALA A 84 -8.50 -18.38 -2.24
N VAL A 85 -9.06 -18.83 -1.10
CA VAL A 85 -10.40 -19.43 -1.05
C VAL A 85 -11.49 -18.39 -0.78
N GLY A 86 -11.16 -17.30 -0.07
CA GLY A 86 -12.13 -16.28 0.35
C GLY A 86 -12.88 -15.61 -0.80
N GLY A 87 -12.30 -15.57 -2.01
CA GLY A 87 -12.98 -15.07 -3.21
C GLY A 87 -14.18 -15.89 -3.64
N LEU A 88 -14.21 -17.18 -3.32
CA LEU A 88 -15.30 -18.06 -3.67
C LEU A 88 -16.61 -17.75 -2.91
N ILE A 89 -16.50 -17.04 -1.79
CA ILE A 89 -17.65 -16.61 -0.97
C ILE A 89 -18.49 -15.54 -1.69
N SER A 90 -17.86 -14.76 -2.57
CA SER A 90 -18.48 -13.65 -3.28
C SER A 90 -18.25 -13.72 -4.79
N LEU A 91 -18.67 -14.82 -5.39
CA LEU A 91 -18.62 -15.00 -6.85
C LEU A 91 -19.63 -14.08 -7.55
N PRO A 92 -19.28 -13.55 -8.72
CA PRO A 92 -20.21 -12.78 -9.54
C PRO A 92 -21.44 -13.63 -9.87
N GLY A 93 -22.64 -13.11 -9.60
CA GLY A 93 -23.91 -13.78 -9.83
C GLY A 93 -24.40 -14.72 -8.72
N ASN A 94 -23.54 -15.17 -7.81
CA ASN A 94 -23.94 -15.99 -6.65
C ASN A 94 -23.13 -15.64 -5.41
N SER A 95 -23.43 -14.49 -4.82
CA SER A 95 -22.73 -14.03 -3.62
C SER A 95 -23.47 -14.52 -2.35
N TRP A 96 -22.89 -15.48 -1.66
CA TRP A 96 -23.37 -15.92 -0.36
C TRP A 96 -23.38 -14.76 0.67
N LEU A 97 -22.37 -13.88 0.60
CA LEU A 97 -22.25 -12.74 1.49
C LEU A 97 -23.41 -11.75 1.31
N ASN A 98 -23.83 -11.48 0.09
CA ASN A 98 -24.96 -10.61 -0.19
C ASN A 98 -26.27 -11.20 0.36
N GLY A 99 -26.47 -12.51 0.23
CA GLY A 99 -27.63 -13.20 0.82
C GLY A 99 -27.63 -13.12 2.34
N TYR A 100 -26.48 -13.25 2.98
CA TYR A 100 -26.34 -13.16 4.43
C TYR A 100 -26.60 -11.72 4.95
N LEU A 101 -26.17 -10.71 4.22
CA LEU A 101 -26.34 -9.30 4.58
C LEU A 101 -27.70 -8.70 4.14
N ALA A 102 -28.43 -9.38 3.29
CA ALA A 102 -29.72 -8.90 2.76
C ALA A 102 -30.71 -8.38 3.83
N PRO A 103 -30.87 -9.02 5.00
CA PRO A 103 -31.79 -8.53 6.02
C PRO A 103 -31.38 -7.19 6.62
N LEU A 104 -30.07 -6.85 6.55
CA LEU A 104 -29.54 -5.58 7.10
C LEU A 104 -29.68 -4.42 6.11
N PHE A 105 -29.78 -4.72 4.81
CA PHE A 105 -29.88 -3.72 3.75
C PHE A 105 -31.12 -3.94 2.86
N PRO A 106 -32.34 -3.78 3.40
CA PRO A 106 -33.60 -4.10 2.69
C PRO A 106 -33.84 -3.20 1.46
N HIS A 107 -33.17 -2.06 1.36
CA HIS A 107 -33.28 -1.12 0.24
C HIS A 107 -32.30 -1.32 -0.89
N VAL A 108 -31.30 -2.20 -0.71
CA VAL A 108 -30.48 -2.62 -1.83
C VAL A 108 -31.31 -3.64 -2.60
N SER A 109 -32.04 -3.15 -3.60
CA SER A 109 -32.82 -4.00 -4.50
C SER A 109 -31.87 -5.12 -4.99
N HIS A 110 -32.21 -6.36 -4.65
CA HIS A 110 -31.65 -7.55 -5.23
C HIS A 110 -32.13 -7.67 -6.69
N GLU A 111 -31.91 -6.66 -7.48
CA GLU A 111 -31.81 -6.90 -8.90
C GLU A 111 -30.59 -7.81 -9.00
N ALA A 112 -30.88 -9.10 -9.17
CA ALA A 112 -29.89 -10.03 -9.67
C ALA A 112 -29.33 -9.32 -10.91
N HIS A 113 -28.18 -8.64 -10.74
CA HIS A 113 -27.46 -8.11 -11.87
C HIS A 113 -27.18 -9.31 -12.74
N HIS A 114 -28.06 -9.55 -13.70
CA HIS A 114 -27.71 -10.40 -14.83
C HIS A 114 -26.47 -9.76 -15.42
N LEU A 115 -25.34 -10.41 -15.16
CA LEU A 115 -24.05 -10.00 -15.68
C LEU A 115 -24.22 -9.75 -17.17
N GLY A 116 -24.36 -8.47 -17.53
CA GLY A 116 -24.52 -8.07 -18.93
C GLY A 116 -23.19 -8.31 -19.66
N THR A 117 -23.26 -8.42 -20.96
CA THR A 117 -22.06 -8.58 -21.82
C THR A 117 -21.00 -7.51 -21.50
N THR A 118 -21.43 -6.30 -21.13
CA THR A 118 -20.56 -5.18 -20.76
C THR A 118 -19.74 -5.47 -19.50
N GLU A 119 -20.31 -6.14 -18.50
CA GLU A 119 -19.62 -6.49 -17.26
C GLU A 119 -18.50 -7.49 -17.50
N TYR A 120 -18.77 -8.54 -18.27
CA TYR A 120 -17.73 -9.51 -18.66
C TYR A 120 -16.62 -8.88 -19.48
N MET A 121 -16.96 -7.92 -20.37
CA MET A 121 -15.95 -7.17 -21.13
C MET A 121 -15.07 -6.31 -20.22
N LEU A 122 -15.65 -5.57 -19.26
CA LEU A 122 -14.89 -4.74 -18.32
C LEU A 122 -14.00 -5.59 -17.40
N MET A 123 -14.53 -6.72 -16.91
CA MET A 123 -13.76 -7.70 -16.13
C MET A 123 -12.59 -8.27 -16.96
N GLY A 124 -12.84 -8.62 -18.21
CA GLY A 124 -11.81 -9.09 -19.13
C GLY A 124 -10.70 -8.06 -19.36
N ILE A 125 -11.04 -6.80 -19.56
CA ILE A 125 -10.08 -5.69 -19.72
C ILE A 125 -9.24 -5.52 -18.44
N ALA A 126 -9.86 -5.60 -17.26
CA ALA A 126 -9.17 -5.47 -15.99
C ALA A 126 -8.16 -6.62 -15.77
N VAL A 127 -8.53 -7.85 -16.09
CA VAL A 127 -7.66 -9.03 -16.00
C VAL A 127 -6.49 -8.94 -17.00
N ILE A 128 -6.77 -8.59 -18.26
CA ILE A 128 -5.73 -8.39 -19.27
C ILE A 128 -4.77 -7.29 -18.83
N GLY A 129 -5.29 -6.16 -18.34
CA GLY A 129 -4.46 -5.07 -17.81
C GLY A 129 -3.55 -5.54 -16.67
N GLY A 130 -4.06 -6.34 -15.74
CA GLY A 130 -3.27 -6.96 -14.67
C GLY A 130 -2.14 -7.84 -15.20
N ILE A 131 -2.45 -8.71 -16.17
CA ILE A 131 -1.45 -9.58 -16.83
C ILE A 131 -0.37 -8.74 -17.55
N VAL A 132 -0.76 -7.69 -18.26
CA VAL A 132 0.18 -6.78 -18.90
C VAL A 132 1.09 -6.10 -17.86
N GLY A 133 0.55 -5.64 -16.73
CA GLY A 133 1.33 -5.08 -15.63
C GLY A 133 2.38 -6.06 -15.09
N ILE A 134 1.99 -7.33 -14.89
CA ILE A 134 2.89 -8.41 -14.45
C ILE A 134 3.97 -8.68 -15.50
N TRP A 135 3.57 -8.79 -16.76
CA TRP A 135 4.51 -9.03 -17.87
C TRP A 135 5.55 -7.92 -18.00
N LEU A 136 5.13 -6.65 -17.86
CA LEU A 136 6.04 -5.51 -17.86
C LEU A 136 7.03 -5.57 -16.69
N ALA A 137 6.57 -5.95 -15.50
CA ALA A 137 7.45 -6.15 -14.35
C ALA A 137 8.45 -7.29 -14.60
N TYR A 138 7.99 -8.42 -15.12
CA TYR A 138 8.84 -9.55 -15.47
C TYR A 138 9.90 -9.18 -16.52
N ALA A 139 9.47 -8.53 -17.61
CA ALA A 139 10.37 -8.12 -18.68
C ALA A 139 11.44 -7.14 -18.21
N LYS A 140 11.07 -6.21 -17.29
CA LYS A 140 11.99 -5.19 -16.80
C LYS A 140 12.98 -5.74 -15.77
N PHE A 141 12.54 -6.54 -14.81
CA PHE A 141 13.33 -6.93 -13.64
C PHE A 141 13.98 -8.32 -13.76
N ILE A 142 13.39 -9.24 -14.52
CA ILE A 142 13.94 -10.56 -14.75
C ILE A 142 14.70 -10.64 -16.07
N MET A 143 14.04 -10.30 -17.20
CA MET A 143 14.69 -10.44 -18.51
C MET A 143 15.80 -9.42 -18.73
N ARG A 144 15.56 -8.15 -18.40
CA ARG A 144 16.55 -7.07 -18.59
C ARG A 144 17.46 -6.86 -17.41
N LYS A 145 17.26 -7.59 -16.29
CA LYS A 145 18.02 -7.45 -15.04
C LYS A 145 18.24 -5.98 -14.62
N ASN A 146 17.24 -5.15 -14.82
CA ASN A 146 17.33 -3.72 -14.50
C ASN A 146 17.11 -3.53 -12.99
N ILE A 147 18.15 -3.88 -12.23
CA ILE A 147 18.16 -3.83 -10.77
C ILE A 147 18.61 -2.43 -10.35
N PRO A 148 17.86 -1.73 -9.47
CA PRO A 148 18.28 -0.46 -8.93
C PRO A 148 19.61 -0.62 -8.15
N CYS A 149 20.66 0.11 -8.55
CA CYS A 149 21.93 0.20 -7.83
C CYS A 149 21.96 1.52 -7.05
N GLU A 150 22.59 1.50 -5.87
CA GLU A 150 22.74 2.69 -5.01
C GLU A 150 23.56 3.80 -5.70
N ASP A 151 24.54 3.44 -6.53
CA ASP A 151 25.45 4.36 -7.21
C ASP A 151 24.99 4.82 -8.60
N ALA A 152 23.77 4.46 -9.01
CA ALA A 152 23.26 4.88 -10.31
C ALA A 152 22.91 6.38 -10.30
N GLU A 153 23.48 7.16 -11.22
CA GLU A 153 23.09 8.54 -11.44
C GLU A 153 21.61 8.60 -11.89
N ILE A 154 20.76 9.00 -10.95
CA ILE A 154 19.33 9.08 -11.18
C ILE A 154 19.01 10.48 -11.75
N THR A 155 18.64 10.55 -13.02
CA THR A 155 18.36 11.80 -13.73
C THR A 155 16.91 11.87 -14.23
N GLY A 156 16.41 13.08 -14.46
CA GLY A 156 15.10 13.32 -15.08
C GLY A 156 13.92 12.87 -14.24
N VAL A 157 12.91 12.28 -14.90
CA VAL A 157 11.66 11.82 -14.29
C VAL A 157 11.90 10.75 -13.21
N THR A 158 12.91 9.92 -13.39
CA THR A 158 13.28 8.88 -12.42
C THR A 158 13.69 9.48 -11.09
N LYS A 159 14.34 10.66 -11.08
CA LYS A 159 14.72 11.38 -9.87
C LYS A 159 13.51 11.85 -9.08
N VAL A 160 12.47 12.35 -9.76
CA VAL A 160 11.21 12.77 -9.12
C VAL A 160 10.50 11.58 -8.47
N LEU A 161 10.47 10.43 -9.17
CA LEU A 161 9.89 9.20 -8.65
C LEU A 161 10.69 8.64 -7.47
N TYR A 162 12.01 8.70 -7.53
CA TYR A 162 12.90 8.27 -6.46
C TYR A 162 12.71 9.10 -5.19
N ASN A 163 12.60 10.42 -5.34
CA ASN A 163 12.32 11.36 -4.25
C ASN A 163 10.82 11.42 -3.90
N LYS A 164 10.01 10.44 -4.28
CA LYS A 164 8.58 10.35 -3.91
C LYS A 164 7.80 11.63 -4.23
N TYR A 165 8.06 12.22 -5.39
CA TYR A 165 7.47 13.51 -5.82
C TYR A 165 7.79 14.69 -4.89
N TYR A 166 8.82 14.60 -4.05
CA TYR A 166 9.19 15.59 -3.04
C TYR A 166 8.08 15.89 -2.01
N VAL A 167 7.16 14.93 -1.81
CA VAL A 167 6.06 15.08 -0.86
C VAL A 167 6.58 15.12 0.57
N ASP A 168 7.56 14.27 0.89
CA ASP A 168 8.15 14.21 2.24
C ASP A 168 8.89 15.53 2.56
N GLU A 169 9.62 16.09 1.60
CA GLU A 169 10.32 17.36 1.73
C GLU A 169 9.35 18.54 1.91
N PHE A 170 8.24 18.53 1.16
CA PHE A 170 7.19 19.52 1.30
C PHE A 170 6.56 19.50 2.70
N TYR A 171 6.19 18.31 3.20
CA TYR A 171 5.65 18.17 4.55
C TYR A 171 6.68 18.55 5.62
N THR A 172 7.94 18.18 5.42
CA THR A 172 9.02 18.54 6.33
C THR A 172 9.19 20.06 6.42
N ALA A 173 9.21 20.74 5.28
CA ALA A 173 9.37 22.21 5.24
C ALA A 173 8.15 22.95 5.81
N LEU A 174 6.93 22.50 5.50
CA LEU A 174 5.71 23.22 5.83
C LEU A 174 5.18 22.91 7.24
N ILE A 175 5.37 21.70 7.72
CA ILE A 175 4.77 21.22 8.97
C ILE A 175 5.84 20.87 10.01
N VAL A 176 6.79 20.00 9.67
CA VAL A 176 7.74 19.48 10.66
C VAL A 176 8.70 20.54 11.15
N ASN A 177 9.30 21.31 10.25
CA ASN A 177 10.25 22.38 10.62
C ASN A 177 9.62 23.50 11.47
N PRO A 178 8.44 24.05 11.15
CA PRO A 178 7.76 25.01 12.01
C PRO A 178 7.42 24.46 13.39
N ILE A 179 6.94 23.22 13.47
CA ILE A 179 6.63 22.58 14.76
C ILE A 179 7.91 22.37 15.58
N ASN A 180 8.98 21.88 14.96
CA ASN A 180 10.28 21.74 15.64
C ASN A 180 10.83 23.09 16.10
N SER A 181 10.71 24.14 15.31
CA SER A 181 11.12 25.48 15.70
C SER A 181 10.32 26.01 16.89
N LEU A 182 9.00 25.76 16.89
CA LEU A 182 8.13 26.10 18.01
C LEU A 182 8.49 25.29 19.27
N SER A 183 8.74 23.99 19.12
CA SER A 183 9.19 23.14 20.22
C SER A 183 10.50 23.61 20.83
N ASN A 184 11.47 23.97 20.00
CA ASN A 184 12.74 24.51 20.46
C ASN A 184 12.56 25.84 21.17
N PHE A 185 11.70 26.73 20.67
CA PHE A 185 11.37 28.00 21.33
C PHE A 185 10.78 27.77 22.73
N PHE A 186 9.84 26.84 22.88
CA PHE A 186 9.26 26.48 24.18
C PHE A 186 10.32 25.93 25.13
N ARG A 187 11.16 25.00 24.67
CA ARG A 187 12.23 24.41 25.47
C ARG A 187 13.24 25.47 25.90
N ASP A 188 13.74 26.28 24.97
CA ASP A 188 14.89 27.14 25.24
C ASP A 188 14.50 28.42 25.99
N HIS A 189 13.25 28.89 25.83
CA HIS A 189 12.80 30.14 26.47
C HIS A 189 11.84 29.88 27.64
N ILE A 190 10.81 29.11 27.43
CA ILE A 190 9.74 28.99 28.43
C ILE A 190 10.14 28.00 29.52
N GLU A 191 10.63 26.82 29.18
CA GLU A 191 11.05 25.83 30.17
C GLU A 191 12.26 26.34 30.97
N THR A 192 13.21 26.97 30.32
CA THR A 192 14.38 27.56 30.98
C THR A 192 13.97 28.68 31.94
N ALA A 193 13.03 29.56 31.56
CA ALA A 193 12.52 30.66 32.43
C ALA A 193 11.74 30.09 33.62
N LEU A 194 10.87 29.10 33.39
CA LEU A 194 10.14 28.43 34.46
C LEU A 194 11.07 27.71 35.44
N SER A 195 12.06 27.00 34.94
CA SER A 195 13.07 26.31 35.77
C SER A 195 13.88 27.32 36.60
N ALA A 196 14.31 28.44 36.00
CA ALA A 196 15.02 29.49 36.72
C ALA A 196 14.16 30.12 37.81
N LEU A 197 12.86 30.32 37.59
CA LEU A 197 11.92 30.85 38.57
C LEU A 197 11.73 29.85 39.72
N VAL A 198 11.52 28.58 39.46
CA VAL A 198 11.36 27.52 40.47
C VAL A 198 12.62 27.40 41.32
N PHE A 199 13.79 27.30 40.70
CA PHE A 199 15.07 27.23 41.40
C PHE A 199 15.38 28.50 42.17
N GLY A 200 15.00 29.68 41.64
CA GLY A 200 15.11 30.95 42.33
C GLY A 200 14.29 31.00 43.61
N LEU A 201 13.03 30.62 43.53
CA LEU A 201 12.16 30.47 44.72
C LEU A 201 12.73 29.50 45.77
N GLY A 202 13.24 28.36 45.30
CA GLY A 202 13.90 27.38 46.19
C GLY A 202 15.12 27.94 46.92
N LYS A 203 15.95 28.77 46.25
CA LYS A 203 17.08 29.44 46.87
C LYS A 203 16.62 30.45 47.92
N VAL A 204 15.66 31.31 47.60
CA VAL A 204 15.10 32.28 48.57
C VAL A 204 14.54 31.61 49.81
N THR A 205 13.81 30.50 49.64
CA THR A 205 13.25 29.75 50.76
C THR A 205 14.35 29.15 51.66
N ASN A 206 15.45 28.70 51.07
CA ASN A 206 16.59 28.13 51.81
C ASN A 206 17.43 29.20 52.52
N GLU A 207 17.42 30.45 52.09
CA GLU A 207 18.12 31.54 52.76
C GLU A 207 17.31 32.18 53.92
N ILE A 208 15.98 32.04 53.91
CA ILE A 208 15.08 32.60 54.92
C ILE A 208 14.85 31.59 56.07
N GLY A 209 15.05 30.32 55.86
CA GLY A 209 14.93 29.25 56.90
C GLY A 209 16.24 28.92 57.55
#